data_d1aff0d578ac0400a8648630bb226769
#
_entry.id   d1aff0d578ac0400a8648630bb226769
#
_cell.length_a   1.000
_cell.length_b   1.000
_cell.length_c   1.000
_cell.angle_alpha   90.00
_cell.angle_beta   90.00
_cell.angle_gamma   90.00
#
_symmetry.space_group_name_H-M   'P 1'
#
loop_
_entity.id
_entity.type
_entity.pdbx_description
1 polymer ?
#
loop_
_entity_poly.entity_id
_entity_poly.type
_entity_poly.pdbx_seq_one_letter_code
_entity_poly.pdbx_strand_id
1 'polypeptide(L)'
;MANAMIDGPRIDPANGGPADSLVILCHGYGADGNDLIGLAPFWQKLLPGTAFVSPNAPERCEMSPMGYQWFGITRLDPEEMYRGVTRAAPILNDFIDQELARHGLDESRLVLVGFSQGTMMSLQVGLRRAKQPAGIVGYSGALAGPDKLQGEVRVKPPILMIHGDEDEMLPVSRMHTAVEALVKAGLTVQSHISRGVGHGIAPDGLQLGGQFIYDALKRP
;
A
#
# COMPACT_ATOMS: atom_id res chain seq x y z
N MET A 1 5.83 -7.98 -24.07
CA MET A 1 6.79 -6.88 -23.77
C MET A 1 7.13 -6.99 -22.31
N ALA A 2 8.41 -6.88 -21.90
CA ALA A 2 8.78 -6.86 -20.49
C ALA A 2 8.18 -5.61 -19.84
N ASN A 3 7.62 -5.75 -18.62
CA ASN A 3 7.15 -4.61 -17.86
C ASN A 3 8.32 -3.69 -17.48
N ALA A 4 8.03 -2.40 -17.26
CA ALA A 4 9.03 -1.47 -16.74
C ALA A 4 9.54 -1.99 -15.38
N MET A 5 10.86 -2.11 -15.23
CA MET A 5 11.47 -2.43 -13.93
C MET A 5 11.43 -1.19 -13.06
N ILE A 6 10.84 -1.32 -11.87
CA ILE A 6 10.86 -0.27 -10.85
C ILE A 6 11.85 -0.66 -9.74
N ASP A 7 12.39 0.34 -9.06
CA ASP A 7 13.33 0.18 -7.96
C ASP A 7 13.22 1.35 -6.97
N GLY A 8 13.79 1.21 -5.78
CA GLY A 8 13.76 2.26 -4.77
C GLY A 8 14.59 1.94 -3.52
N PRO A 9 14.58 2.84 -2.54
CA PRO A 9 15.33 2.67 -1.30
C PRO A 9 14.86 1.45 -0.50
N ARG A 10 15.80 0.82 0.18
CA ARG A 10 15.61 -0.34 1.05
C ARG A 10 16.21 -0.09 2.42
N ILE A 11 15.62 -0.71 3.42
CA ILE A 11 16.16 -0.78 4.78
C ILE A 11 16.16 -2.25 5.19
N ASP A 12 17.35 -2.75 5.50
CA ASP A 12 17.54 -4.14 5.93
C ASP A 12 17.02 -4.37 7.35
N PRO A 13 16.81 -5.64 7.75
CA PRO A 13 16.41 -6.00 9.10
C PRO A 13 17.35 -5.42 10.17
N ALA A 14 16.76 -4.77 11.19
CA ALA A 14 17.53 -4.14 12.27
C ALA A 14 18.28 -5.13 13.17
N ASN A 15 17.90 -6.41 13.15
CA ASN A 15 18.59 -7.50 13.86
C ASN A 15 19.88 -7.98 13.16
N GLY A 16 20.17 -7.45 11.95
CA GLY A 16 21.35 -7.82 11.16
C GLY A 16 21.34 -9.23 10.55
N GLY A 17 20.23 -9.95 10.69
CA GLY A 17 20.03 -11.28 10.11
C GLY A 17 19.31 -11.24 8.75
N PRO A 18 19.01 -12.41 8.17
CA PRO A 18 18.15 -12.50 7.01
C PRO A 18 16.74 -11.98 7.35
N ALA A 19 16.04 -11.43 6.36
CA ALA A 19 14.68 -10.98 6.55
C ALA A 19 13.74 -12.16 6.85
N ASP A 20 12.89 -12.03 7.85
CA ASP A 20 11.81 -12.96 8.17
C ASP A 20 10.45 -12.50 7.62
N SER A 21 10.39 -11.27 7.17
CA SER A 21 9.20 -10.63 6.61
C SER A 21 9.58 -9.43 5.74
N LEU A 22 8.65 -9.00 4.91
CA LEU A 22 8.83 -7.92 3.94
C LEU A 22 7.67 -6.93 4.03
N VAL A 23 7.99 -5.64 4.10
CA VAL A 23 7.02 -4.55 3.96
C VAL A 23 7.36 -3.75 2.71
N ILE A 24 6.42 -3.66 1.77
CA ILE A 24 6.53 -2.84 0.57
C ILE A 24 5.67 -1.59 0.74
N LEU A 25 6.30 -0.41 0.57
CA LEU A 25 5.70 0.89 0.79
C LEU A 25 5.45 1.57 -0.56
N CYS A 26 4.20 1.79 -0.92
CA CYS A 26 3.79 2.40 -2.18
C CYS A 26 3.43 3.88 -1.94
N HIS A 27 4.24 4.78 -2.48
CA HIS A 27 4.09 6.23 -2.29
C HIS A 27 2.90 6.83 -3.04
N GLY A 28 2.52 8.06 -2.67
CA GLY A 28 1.46 8.83 -3.29
C GLY A 28 1.86 9.49 -4.62
N TYR A 29 0.89 10.08 -5.31
CA TYR A 29 1.09 10.82 -6.55
C TYR A 29 2.06 11.99 -6.35
N GLY A 30 3.07 12.09 -7.20
CA GLY A 30 4.05 13.19 -7.16
C GLY A 30 5.16 13.06 -6.13
N ALA A 31 5.17 11.97 -5.33
CA ALA A 31 6.23 11.61 -4.40
C ALA A 31 7.22 10.61 -5.01
N ASP A 32 8.10 10.06 -4.20
CA ASP A 32 9.04 9.00 -4.56
C ASP A 32 9.22 7.99 -3.42
N GLY A 33 10.05 6.97 -3.62
CA GLY A 33 10.32 5.95 -2.62
C GLY A 33 10.95 6.49 -1.34
N ASN A 34 11.68 7.62 -1.38
CA ASN A 34 12.31 8.22 -0.20
C ASN A 34 11.28 8.82 0.76
N ASP A 35 10.10 9.18 0.26
CA ASP A 35 9.02 9.71 1.08
C ASP A 35 8.56 8.67 2.12
N LEU A 36 8.15 7.48 1.68
CA LEU A 36 7.60 6.48 2.59
C LEU A 36 8.63 5.59 3.27
N ILE A 37 9.83 5.42 2.73
CA ILE A 37 10.84 4.60 3.40
C ILE A 37 11.21 5.16 4.78
N GLY A 38 11.01 6.46 4.98
CA GLY A 38 11.18 7.14 6.27
C GLY A 38 10.25 6.64 7.39
N LEU A 39 9.21 5.87 7.08
CA LEU A 39 8.35 5.22 8.08
C LEU A 39 9.03 3.99 8.74
N ALA A 40 9.90 3.31 8.02
CA ALA A 40 10.52 2.07 8.46
C ALA A 40 11.27 2.19 9.82
N PRO A 41 12.08 3.24 10.10
CA PRO A 41 12.75 3.39 11.39
C PRO A 41 11.80 3.42 12.59
N PHE A 42 10.58 3.93 12.43
CA PHE A 42 9.58 3.94 13.50
C PHE A 42 9.07 2.54 13.83
N TRP A 43 9.02 1.65 12.85
CA TRP A 43 8.50 0.30 12.98
C TRP A 43 9.59 -0.75 13.26
N GLN A 44 10.86 -0.47 12.95
CA GLN A 44 11.96 -1.42 13.13
C GLN A 44 12.13 -1.94 14.56
N LYS A 45 11.79 -1.13 15.58
CA LYS A 45 11.84 -1.58 16.98
C LYS A 45 10.83 -2.69 17.26
N LEU A 46 9.67 -2.62 16.63
CA LEU A 46 8.60 -3.62 16.75
C LEU A 46 8.80 -4.81 15.79
N LEU A 47 9.47 -4.56 14.68
CA LEU A 47 9.66 -5.46 13.53
C LEU A 47 11.15 -5.64 13.19
N PRO A 48 12.00 -6.11 14.14
CA PRO A 48 13.45 -6.11 13.94
C PRO A 48 13.95 -7.07 12.85
N GLY A 49 13.17 -8.08 12.47
CA GLY A 49 13.48 -9.03 11.39
C GLY A 49 12.90 -8.65 10.02
N THR A 50 12.21 -7.50 9.92
CA THR A 50 11.53 -7.10 8.69
C THR A 50 12.44 -6.29 7.77
N ALA A 51 12.47 -6.64 6.49
CA ALA A 51 13.00 -5.81 5.43
C ALA A 51 11.92 -4.84 4.93
N PHE A 52 12.32 -3.61 4.63
CA PHE A 52 11.44 -2.58 4.07
C PHE A 52 11.96 -2.12 2.72
N VAL A 53 11.07 -1.92 1.76
CA VAL A 53 11.40 -1.37 0.45
C VAL A 53 10.29 -0.43 -0.02
N SER A 54 10.68 0.68 -0.64
CA SER A 54 9.75 1.67 -1.17
C SER A 54 10.11 1.99 -2.61
N PRO A 55 9.53 1.29 -3.61
CA PRO A 55 9.86 1.53 -5.01
C PRO A 55 9.32 2.88 -5.48
N ASN A 56 10.06 3.52 -6.40
CA ASN A 56 9.52 4.58 -7.22
C ASN A 56 8.48 4.01 -8.17
N ALA A 57 7.37 4.71 -8.32
CA ALA A 57 6.36 4.35 -9.31
C ALA A 57 6.91 4.46 -10.75
N PRO A 58 6.29 3.78 -11.74
CA PRO A 58 6.90 3.59 -13.06
C PRO A 58 6.97 4.84 -13.93
N GLU A 59 6.15 5.84 -13.69
CA GLU A 59 6.03 7.02 -14.54
C GLU A 59 6.53 8.27 -13.80
N ARG A 60 7.19 9.20 -14.52
CA ARG A 60 7.43 10.54 -13.99
C ARG A 60 6.12 11.27 -13.82
N CYS A 61 5.99 11.98 -12.70
CA CYS A 61 4.75 12.71 -12.42
C CYS A 61 4.65 13.98 -13.28
N GLU A 62 3.53 14.13 -13.97
CA GLU A 62 3.28 15.30 -14.82
C GLU A 62 3.19 16.61 -14.03
N MET A 63 2.64 16.54 -12.80
CA MET A 63 2.45 17.69 -11.92
C MET A 63 3.60 17.95 -10.96
N SER A 64 4.55 17.01 -10.84
CA SER A 64 5.72 17.09 -9.96
C SER A 64 6.96 16.51 -10.67
N PRO A 65 7.76 17.33 -11.38
CA PRO A 65 8.84 16.82 -12.23
C PRO A 65 9.91 16.00 -11.50
N MET A 66 10.06 16.18 -10.19
CA MET A 66 10.99 15.41 -9.35
C MET A 66 10.39 14.12 -8.82
N GLY A 67 9.06 13.96 -8.87
CA GLY A 67 8.35 12.81 -8.33
C GLY A 67 7.88 11.83 -9.40
N TYR A 68 7.17 10.82 -8.93
CA TYR A 68 6.65 9.72 -9.73
C TYR A 68 5.14 9.56 -9.53
N GLN A 69 4.53 8.81 -10.44
CA GLN A 69 3.13 8.43 -10.38
C GLN A 69 2.95 6.98 -10.82
N TRP A 70 2.03 6.28 -10.17
CA TRP A 70 1.66 4.92 -10.59
C TRP A 70 0.88 4.97 -11.91
N PHE A 71 0.05 5.98 -12.05
CA PHE A 71 -0.69 6.31 -13.28
C PHE A 71 -1.06 7.78 -13.29
N GLY A 72 -1.23 8.35 -14.47
CA GLY A 72 -1.69 9.74 -14.62
C GLY A 72 -3.12 9.92 -14.09
N ILE A 73 -3.37 11.07 -13.47
CA ILE A 73 -4.70 11.49 -12.97
C ILE A 73 -5.03 12.81 -13.62
N THR A 74 -6.03 12.83 -14.51
CA THR A 74 -6.56 14.07 -15.11
C THR A 74 -7.82 14.53 -14.37
N ARG A 75 -8.58 13.59 -13.87
CA ARG A 75 -9.76 13.81 -13.03
C ARG A 75 -9.77 12.72 -11.95
N LEU A 76 -10.34 13.02 -10.79
CA LEU A 76 -10.59 11.99 -9.77
C LEU A 76 -11.83 11.15 -10.12
N ASP A 77 -11.90 10.74 -11.39
CA ASP A 77 -12.97 9.95 -11.96
C ASP A 77 -12.78 8.46 -11.61
N PRO A 78 -13.80 7.77 -11.08
CA PRO A 78 -13.67 6.37 -10.66
C PRO A 78 -13.21 5.41 -11.76
N GLU A 79 -13.66 5.62 -13.00
CA GLU A 79 -13.29 4.77 -14.13
C GLU A 79 -11.86 5.02 -14.58
N GLU A 80 -11.40 6.29 -14.57
CA GLU A 80 -10.01 6.65 -14.84
C GLU A 80 -9.08 6.01 -13.81
N MET A 81 -9.41 6.12 -12.53
CA MET A 81 -8.63 5.50 -11.45
C MET A 81 -8.57 3.98 -11.59
N TYR A 82 -9.71 3.34 -11.90
CA TYR A 82 -9.74 1.89 -12.10
C TYR A 82 -8.88 1.43 -13.28
N ARG A 83 -8.94 2.12 -14.42
CA ARG A 83 -8.07 1.86 -15.56
C ARG A 83 -6.59 2.08 -15.21
N GLY A 84 -6.30 3.14 -14.46
CA GLY A 84 -4.96 3.49 -14.01
C GLY A 84 -4.34 2.39 -13.14
N VAL A 85 -5.00 1.98 -12.07
CA VAL A 85 -4.51 0.91 -11.18
C VAL A 85 -4.38 -0.42 -11.91
N THR A 86 -5.30 -0.73 -12.84
CA THR A 86 -5.27 -1.97 -13.62
C THR A 86 -4.06 -2.02 -14.56
N ARG A 87 -3.73 -0.88 -15.19
CA ARG A 87 -2.56 -0.75 -16.07
C ARG A 87 -1.24 -0.87 -15.30
N ALA A 88 -1.17 -0.27 -14.10
CA ALA A 88 0.05 -0.26 -13.29
C ALA A 88 0.26 -1.56 -12.48
N ALA A 89 -0.81 -2.30 -12.20
CA ALA A 89 -0.77 -3.49 -11.34
C ALA A 89 0.27 -4.54 -11.74
N PRO A 90 0.47 -4.90 -13.02
CA PRO A 90 1.48 -5.89 -13.42
C PRO A 90 2.89 -5.48 -13.01
N ILE A 91 3.23 -4.18 -13.07
CA ILE A 91 4.56 -3.67 -12.75
C ILE A 91 4.84 -3.84 -11.24
N LEU A 92 3.86 -3.48 -10.39
CA LEU A 92 3.98 -3.69 -8.95
C LEU A 92 3.98 -5.17 -8.58
N ASN A 93 3.20 -6.02 -9.26
CA ASN A 93 3.23 -7.46 -9.06
C ASN A 93 4.61 -8.06 -9.33
N ASP A 94 5.22 -7.72 -10.47
CA ASP A 94 6.55 -8.21 -10.84
C ASP A 94 7.59 -7.76 -9.81
N PHE A 95 7.50 -6.53 -9.31
CA PHE A 95 8.38 -6.01 -8.27
C PHE A 95 8.22 -6.79 -6.95
N ILE A 96 6.98 -7.05 -6.52
CA ILE A 96 6.70 -7.85 -5.32
C ILE A 96 7.34 -9.24 -5.45
N ASP A 97 7.17 -9.91 -6.59
CA ASP A 97 7.70 -11.25 -6.82
C ASP A 97 9.24 -11.25 -6.76
N GLN A 98 9.89 -10.23 -7.31
CA GLN A 98 11.34 -10.06 -7.25
C GLN A 98 11.84 -9.85 -5.81
N GLU A 99 11.17 -9.01 -5.03
CA GLU A 99 11.57 -8.76 -3.64
C GLU A 99 11.31 -9.97 -2.73
N LEU A 100 10.19 -10.70 -2.90
CA LEU A 100 9.96 -11.95 -2.19
C LEU A 100 11.06 -12.98 -2.51
N ALA A 101 11.39 -13.14 -3.81
CA ALA A 101 12.46 -14.06 -4.24
C ALA A 101 13.84 -13.62 -3.70
N ARG A 102 14.14 -12.32 -3.65
CA ARG A 102 15.38 -11.76 -3.10
C ARG A 102 15.60 -12.19 -1.66
N HIS A 103 14.55 -12.23 -0.86
CA HIS A 103 14.61 -12.57 0.56
C HIS A 103 14.27 -14.04 0.87
N GLY A 104 13.89 -14.85 -0.15
CA GLY A 104 13.44 -16.22 0.04
C GLY A 104 12.14 -16.34 0.83
N LEU A 105 11.26 -15.32 0.72
CA LEU A 105 9.99 -15.23 1.43
C LEU A 105 8.82 -15.59 0.49
N ASP A 106 7.69 -15.91 1.09
CA ASP A 106 6.40 -16.03 0.39
C ASP A 106 5.41 -14.94 0.84
N GLU A 107 4.24 -14.93 0.22
CA GLU A 107 3.22 -13.90 0.44
C GLU A 107 2.71 -13.85 1.89
N SER A 108 2.76 -14.95 2.65
CA SER A 108 2.35 -14.97 4.07
C SER A 108 3.24 -14.08 4.96
N ARG A 109 4.41 -13.71 4.44
CA ARG A 109 5.39 -12.83 5.09
C ARG A 109 5.43 -11.41 4.49
N LEU A 110 4.49 -11.08 3.60
CA LEU A 110 4.38 -9.80 2.91
C LEU A 110 3.27 -8.93 3.52
N VAL A 111 3.58 -7.67 3.81
CA VAL A 111 2.58 -6.63 4.04
C VAL A 111 2.76 -5.51 3.02
N LEU A 112 1.67 -5.10 2.39
CA LEU A 112 1.64 -3.93 1.51
C LEU A 112 1.17 -2.71 2.31
N VAL A 113 1.90 -1.63 2.20
CA VAL A 113 1.55 -0.34 2.80
C VAL A 113 1.44 0.69 1.69
N GLY A 114 0.36 1.45 1.65
CA GLY A 114 0.17 2.49 0.66
C GLY A 114 -0.22 3.83 1.28
N PHE A 115 0.16 4.90 0.62
CA PHE A 115 -0.32 6.25 0.88
C PHE A 115 -0.98 6.82 -0.37
N SER A 116 -2.20 7.36 -0.24
CA SER A 116 -2.92 8.02 -1.33
C SER A 116 -3.06 7.11 -2.56
N GLN A 117 -2.47 7.46 -3.71
CA GLN A 117 -2.43 6.62 -4.92
C GLN A 117 -1.79 5.25 -4.64
N GLY A 118 -0.77 5.20 -3.77
CA GLY A 118 -0.15 3.94 -3.33
C GLY A 118 -1.11 3.03 -2.56
N THR A 119 -2.08 3.58 -1.81
CA THR A 119 -3.16 2.78 -1.20
C THR A 119 -4.02 2.12 -2.28
N MET A 120 -4.38 2.86 -3.33
CA MET A 120 -5.15 2.30 -4.45
C MET A 120 -4.40 1.14 -5.10
N MET A 121 -3.07 1.27 -5.29
CA MET A 121 -2.22 0.21 -5.83
C MET A 121 -2.10 -0.99 -4.90
N SER A 122 -1.89 -0.77 -3.60
CA SER A 122 -1.78 -1.84 -2.60
C SER A 122 -3.07 -2.68 -2.51
N LEU A 123 -4.23 -2.04 -2.55
CA LEU A 123 -5.53 -2.72 -2.60
C LEU A 123 -5.74 -3.43 -3.95
N GLN A 124 -5.43 -2.78 -5.07
CA GLN A 124 -5.58 -3.37 -6.40
C GLN A 124 -4.78 -4.66 -6.53
N VAL A 125 -3.50 -4.60 -6.18
CA VAL A 125 -2.59 -5.74 -6.34
C VAL A 125 -2.80 -6.77 -5.25
N GLY A 126 -2.82 -6.36 -3.97
CA GLY A 126 -2.86 -7.27 -2.83
C GLY A 126 -4.09 -8.17 -2.80
N LEU A 127 -5.25 -7.69 -3.28
CA LEU A 127 -6.50 -8.45 -3.32
C LEU A 127 -6.61 -9.41 -4.51
N ARG A 128 -5.74 -9.27 -5.52
CA ARG A 128 -5.78 -10.04 -6.77
C ARG A 128 -4.57 -10.97 -6.96
N ARG A 129 -3.67 -11.06 -5.96
CA ARG A 129 -2.55 -11.99 -5.98
C ARG A 129 -3.02 -13.45 -5.95
N ALA A 130 -2.16 -14.36 -6.40
CA ALA A 130 -2.44 -15.80 -6.39
C ALA A 130 -2.44 -16.39 -4.96
N LYS A 131 -1.62 -15.83 -4.07
CA LYS A 131 -1.55 -16.19 -2.66
C LYS A 131 -1.79 -14.94 -1.80
N GLN A 132 -2.27 -15.17 -0.58
CA GLN A 132 -2.69 -14.11 0.31
C GLN A 132 -1.50 -13.45 1.01
N PRO A 133 -1.31 -12.11 0.88
CA PRO A 133 -0.36 -11.39 1.73
C PRO A 133 -0.81 -11.40 3.19
N ALA A 134 0.13 -11.22 4.13
CA ALA A 134 -0.16 -11.14 5.55
C ALA A 134 -1.13 -10.00 5.91
N GLY A 135 -1.04 -8.87 5.20
CA GLY A 135 -1.95 -7.75 5.42
C GLY A 135 -1.77 -6.60 4.44
N ILE A 136 -2.69 -5.65 4.49
CA ILE A 136 -2.63 -4.40 3.72
C ILE A 136 -2.92 -3.23 4.67
N VAL A 137 -2.10 -2.19 4.63
CA VAL A 137 -2.34 -0.91 5.32
C VAL A 137 -2.50 0.19 4.28
N GLY A 138 -3.59 0.92 4.32
CA GLY A 138 -3.86 2.04 3.43
C GLY A 138 -4.04 3.33 4.20
N TYR A 139 -3.20 4.32 3.90
CA TYR A 139 -3.29 5.68 4.44
C TYR A 139 -3.86 6.63 3.42
N SER A 140 -4.80 7.48 3.82
CA SER A 140 -5.34 8.61 3.05
C SER A 140 -5.65 8.28 1.60
N GLY A 141 -6.24 7.10 1.35
CA GLY A 141 -6.46 6.58 0.00
C GLY A 141 -7.90 6.17 -0.25
N ALA A 142 -8.11 5.59 -1.42
CA ALA A 142 -9.41 5.11 -1.88
C ALA A 142 -9.31 3.71 -2.49
N LEU A 143 -10.45 3.06 -2.67
CA LEU A 143 -10.56 1.86 -3.50
C LEU A 143 -10.95 2.26 -4.92
N ALA A 144 -10.10 1.96 -5.89
CA ALA A 144 -10.42 2.14 -7.30
C ALA A 144 -11.36 1.01 -7.76
N GLY A 145 -12.47 1.38 -8.41
CA GLY A 145 -13.45 0.42 -8.93
C GLY A 145 -14.16 -0.41 -7.85
N PRO A 146 -14.79 0.20 -6.83
CA PRO A 146 -15.47 -0.55 -5.77
C PRO A 146 -16.59 -1.47 -6.29
N ASP A 147 -17.21 -1.14 -7.40
CA ASP A 147 -18.22 -1.93 -8.11
C ASP A 147 -17.64 -3.19 -8.79
N LYS A 148 -16.37 -3.20 -9.16
CA LYS A 148 -15.68 -4.33 -9.78
C LYS A 148 -15.16 -5.34 -8.76
N LEU A 149 -14.93 -4.89 -7.52
CA LEU A 149 -14.20 -5.64 -6.50
C LEU A 149 -14.73 -7.05 -6.28
N GLN A 150 -16.03 -7.22 -6.13
CA GLN A 150 -16.63 -8.50 -5.77
C GLN A 150 -16.35 -9.60 -6.81
N GLY A 151 -16.23 -9.24 -8.09
CA GLY A 151 -15.91 -10.19 -9.18
C GLY A 151 -14.41 -10.48 -9.34
N GLU A 152 -13.55 -9.70 -8.70
CA GLU A 152 -12.11 -9.71 -8.94
C GLU A 152 -11.26 -10.11 -7.74
N VAL A 153 -11.82 -10.09 -6.52
CA VAL A 153 -11.12 -10.52 -5.29
C VAL A 153 -10.75 -12.00 -5.39
N ARG A 154 -9.48 -12.31 -5.21
CA ARG A 154 -8.96 -13.68 -5.19
C ARG A 154 -8.56 -14.13 -3.79
N VAL A 155 -8.06 -13.20 -2.97
CA VAL A 155 -7.58 -13.45 -1.61
C VAL A 155 -8.13 -12.41 -0.65
N LYS A 156 -8.23 -12.74 0.64
CA LYS A 156 -8.87 -11.90 1.65
C LYS A 156 -7.95 -11.62 2.84
N PRO A 157 -6.83 -10.91 2.62
CA PRO A 157 -5.97 -10.51 3.73
C PRO A 157 -6.71 -9.56 4.67
N PRO A 158 -6.30 -9.46 5.94
CA PRO A 158 -6.74 -8.39 6.82
C PRO A 158 -6.29 -7.04 6.28
N ILE A 159 -7.12 -6.02 6.46
CA ILE A 159 -6.87 -4.66 5.96
C ILE A 159 -7.03 -3.67 7.11
N LEU A 160 -6.14 -2.68 7.16
CA LEU A 160 -6.29 -1.47 7.98
C LEU A 160 -6.34 -0.25 7.07
N MET A 161 -7.40 0.55 7.19
CA MET A 161 -7.57 1.83 6.49
C MET A 161 -7.49 2.98 7.49
N ILE A 162 -6.62 3.96 7.24
CA ILE A 162 -6.42 5.13 8.10
C ILE A 162 -6.57 6.40 7.28
N HIS A 163 -7.30 7.39 7.81
CA HIS A 163 -7.57 8.63 7.07
C HIS A 163 -7.68 9.83 8.00
N GLY A 164 -7.23 10.99 7.56
CA GLY A 164 -7.46 12.26 8.24
C GLY A 164 -8.88 12.80 7.99
N ASP A 165 -9.54 13.35 9.01
CA ASP A 165 -10.89 13.89 8.87
C ASP A 165 -10.93 15.27 8.19
N GLU A 166 -9.78 15.94 8.07
CA GLU A 166 -9.61 17.22 7.37
C GLU A 166 -8.90 17.07 6.01
N ASP A 167 -8.94 15.88 5.42
CA ASP A 167 -8.33 15.62 4.11
C ASP A 167 -9.15 16.27 2.98
N GLU A 168 -8.64 17.40 2.45
CA GLU A 168 -9.26 18.15 1.36
C GLU A 168 -8.92 17.57 -0.03
N MET A 169 -7.86 16.77 -0.16
CA MET A 169 -7.47 16.16 -1.44
C MET A 169 -8.30 14.91 -1.75
N LEU A 170 -8.43 14.03 -0.77
CA LEU A 170 -9.28 12.85 -0.81
C LEU A 170 -10.17 12.85 0.43
N PRO A 171 -11.40 13.35 0.37
CA PRO A 171 -12.29 13.40 1.52
C PRO A 171 -12.45 12.04 2.19
N VAL A 172 -12.54 12.02 3.53
CA VAL A 172 -12.65 10.79 4.35
C VAL A 172 -13.80 9.88 3.92
N SER A 173 -14.82 10.41 3.25
CA SER A 173 -15.90 9.64 2.63
C SER A 173 -15.41 8.60 1.60
N ARG A 174 -14.25 8.84 0.98
CA ARG A 174 -13.62 7.87 0.07
C ARG A 174 -13.15 6.62 0.82
N MET A 175 -12.62 6.79 2.03
CA MET A 175 -12.29 5.65 2.91
C MET A 175 -13.56 4.90 3.32
N HIS A 176 -14.63 5.60 3.70
CA HIS A 176 -15.88 4.92 4.08
C HIS A 176 -16.44 4.08 2.93
N THR A 177 -16.48 4.63 1.72
CA THR A 177 -16.89 3.88 0.51
C THR A 177 -16.00 2.66 0.26
N ALA A 178 -14.68 2.81 0.45
CA ALA A 178 -13.74 1.70 0.31
C ALA A 178 -14.03 0.60 1.35
N VAL A 179 -14.18 0.96 2.63
CA VAL A 179 -14.48 0.02 3.73
C VAL A 179 -15.80 -0.74 3.47
N GLU A 180 -16.85 -0.03 3.09
CA GLU A 180 -18.15 -0.66 2.75
C GLU A 180 -18.01 -1.69 1.63
N ALA A 181 -17.32 -1.34 0.53
CA ALA A 181 -17.12 -2.25 -0.59
C ALA A 181 -16.27 -3.47 -0.22
N LEU A 182 -15.20 -3.26 0.56
CA LEU A 182 -14.30 -4.31 1.05
C LEU A 182 -15.06 -5.29 1.97
N VAL A 183 -15.82 -4.77 2.93
CA VAL A 183 -16.64 -5.60 3.84
C VAL A 183 -17.72 -6.36 3.06
N LYS A 184 -18.39 -5.72 2.11
CA LYS A 184 -19.37 -6.38 1.23
C LYS A 184 -18.76 -7.51 0.41
N ALA A 185 -17.48 -7.40 0.03
CA ALA A 185 -16.74 -8.47 -0.64
C ALA A 185 -16.24 -9.57 0.32
N GLY A 186 -16.55 -9.46 1.62
CA GLY A 186 -16.23 -10.44 2.65
C GLY A 186 -14.81 -10.34 3.20
N LEU A 187 -14.18 -9.14 3.13
CA LEU A 187 -12.89 -8.89 3.75
C LEU A 187 -13.03 -8.40 5.20
N THR A 188 -12.01 -8.68 6.01
CA THR A 188 -11.89 -8.13 7.37
C THR A 188 -11.17 -6.80 7.30
N VAL A 189 -11.88 -5.71 7.63
CA VAL A 189 -11.34 -4.36 7.55
C VAL A 189 -11.44 -3.68 8.92
N GLN A 190 -10.32 -3.16 9.39
CA GLN A 190 -10.24 -2.18 10.48
C GLN A 190 -10.13 -0.80 9.85
N SER A 191 -10.73 0.22 10.48
CA SER A 191 -10.60 1.60 10.02
C SER A 191 -10.35 2.53 11.20
N HIS A 192 -9.55 3.58 10.96
CA HIS A 192 -9.25 4.61 11.93
C HIS A 192 -9.30 5.99 11.29
N ILE A 193 -9.80 6.98 12.03
CA ILE A 193 -9.83 8.39 11.63
C ILE A 193 -8.91 9.17 12.55
N SER A 194 -7.84 9.73 11.99
CA SER A 194 -6.95 10.67 12.68
C SER A 194 -7.58 12.06 12.68
N ARG A 195 -7.84 12.60 13.89
CA ARG A 195 -8.56 13.86 14.09
C ARG A 195 -7.67 15.08 13.82
N GLY A 196 -8.22 16.07 13.11
CA GLY A 196 -7.53 17.33 12.78
C GLY A 196 -6.38 17.12 11.79
N VAL A 197 -6.44 16.08 10.99
CA VAL A 197 -5.37 15.69 10.06
C VAL A 197 -5.87 15.83 8.63
N GLY A 198 -5.08 16.53 7.80
CA GLY A 198 -5.30 16.64 6.36
C GLY A 198 -4.81 15.40 5.60
N HIS A 199 -4.32 15.61 4.37
CA HIS A 199 -3.79 14.55 3.50
C HIS A 199 -2.38 14.13 3.96
N GLY A 200 -2.29 13.22 4.94
CA GLY A 200 -1.03 12.83 5.56
C GLY A 200 -1.14 11.63 6.50
N ILE A 201 -0.02 11.26 7.12
CA ILE A 201 0.09 10.19 8.11
C ILE A 201 0.39 10.81 9.47
N ALA A 202 -0.56 10.73 10.39
CA ALA A 202 -0.42 11.26 11.75
C ALA A 202 0.26 10.24 12.67
N PRO A 203 0.81 10.68 13.85
CA PRO A 203 1.48 9.79 14.78
C PRO A 203 0.63 8.62 15.29
N ASP A 204 -0.66 8.82 15.53
CA ASP A 204 -1.61 7.78 15.90
C ASP A 204 -1.80 6.75 14.80
N GLY A 205 -1.96 7.21 13.56
CA GLY A 205 -2.04 6.34 12.38
C GLY A 205 -0.76 5.56 12.13
N LEU A 206 0.41 6.19 12.33
CA LEU A 206 1.71 5.54 12.21
C LEU A 206 1.88 4.41 13.25
N GLN A 207 1.48 4.65 14.50
CA GLN A 207 1.53 3.65 15.56
C GLN A 207 0.58 2.48 15.29
N LEU A 208 -0.66 2.76 14.90
CA LEU A 208 -1.66 1.73 14.57
C LEU A 208 -1.22 0.88 13.37
N GLY A 209 -0.63 1.50 12.34
CA GLY A 209 -0.08 0.78 11.20
C GLY A 209 1.03 -0.20 11.60
N GLY A 210 1.98 0.24 12.43
CA GLY A 210 3.04 -0.63 12.94
C GLY A 210 2.51 -1.81 13.76
N GLN A 211 1.54 -1.57 14.64
CA GLN A 211 0.91 -2.63 15.44
C GLN A 211 0.15 -3.62 14.54
N PHE A 212 -0.59 -3.11 13.56
CA PHE A 212 -1.30 -3.97 12.61
C PHE A 212 -0.34 -4.87 11.79
N ILE A 213 0.77 -4.31 11.31
CA ILE A 213 1.80 -5.06 10.56
C ILE A 213 2.36 -6.19 11.44
N TYR A 214 2.71 -5.87 12.70
CA TYR A 214 3.20 -6.85 13.66
C TYR A 214 2.21 -7.99 13.90
N ASP A 215 0.93 -7.65 14.14
CA ASP A 215 -0.11 -8.64 14.39
C ASP A 215 -0.41 -9.49 13.14
N ALA A 216 -0.38 -8.90 11.95
CA ALA A 216 -0.58 -9.58 10.69
C ALA A 216 0.54 -10.61 10.40
N LEU A 217 1.80 -10.24 10.66
CA LEU A 217 2.96 -11.11 10.45
C LEU A 217 3.11 -12.22 11.50
N LYS A 218 2.45 -12.11 12.66
CA LYS A 218 2.43 -13.14 13.71
C LYS A 218 1.32 -14.18 13.56
N ARG A 219 0.38 -13.97 12.66
CA ARG A 219 -0.67 -14.95 12.41
C ARG A 219 -0.06 -16.20 11.79
N PRO A 220 -0.46 -17.40 12.28
CA PRO A 220 0.03 -18.68 11.75
C PRO A 220 -0.43 -18.92 10.32
#